data_5e42c5bc4e33dd447d5e20fcd83138d9
#
_entry.id   5e42c5bc4e33dd447d5e20fcd83138d9
#
_cell.length_a   1.000
_cell.length_b   1.000
_cell.length_c   1.000
_cell.angle_alpha   90.00
_cell.angle_beta   90.00
_cell.angle_gamma   90.00
#
_symmetry.space_group_name_H-M   'P 1'
#
loop_
_entity.id
_entity.type
_entity.pdbx_description
1 polymer ?
#
loop_
_entity_poly.entity_id
_entity_poly.type
_entity_poly.pdbx_seq_one_letter_code
_entity_poly.pdbx_strand_id
1 'polypeptide(L)'
;MSDPRLQRLTSAENTAIGLATGAIDVSTTQWVLYCKNASQQGLPLTMNPRILYRGYTMSLTNMCVLSGLQFPLTAIATGIFTGGKQRKLSDSEELGSAFIGGVLSGFICAPMELVMIQQQRYGTSLFSTPSKIIGDAGIGALFGRGLAMSCGREGVFTAGMLGLGPTLRRQAEEAGYSKPQAAMAGALGGGVIVASLSHPMDTIKTCQQGDVTQKTYRGIVHAAQTLLKESGPRAFFRGWAWRTGRMVFQCFLFDACKNHLSPVFFPHHFRD
;
A
#
# COMPACT_ATOMS: atom_id res chain seq x y z
N MET A 1 -8.18 -17.50 -16.52
CA MET A 1 -9.64 -17.60 -16.22
C MET A 1 -9.76 -17.94 -14.76
N SER A 2 -10.37 -17.07 -13.97
CA SER A 2 -10.62 -17.40 -12.55
C SER A 2 -11.62 -18.53 -12.47
N ASP A 3 -11.29 -19.61 -11.75
CA ASP A 3 -12.14 -20.77 -11.55
C ASP A 3 -13.47 -20.30 -10.89
N PRO A 4 -14.64 -20.63 -11.43
CA PRO A 4 -15.94 -20.28 -10.83
C PRO A 4 -16.09 -20.76 -9.38
N ARG A 5 -15.39 -21.83 -9.03
CA ARG A 5 -15.38 -22.41 -7.66
C ARG A 5 -14.76 -21.47 -6.62
N LEU A 6 -13.93 -20.52 -7.03
CA LEU A 6 -13.38 -19.47 -6.15
C LEU A 6 -14.44 -18.56 -5.52
N GLN A 7 -15.65 -18.52 -6.09
CA GLN A 7 -16.79 -17.79 -5.52
C GLN A 7 -17.40 -18.49 -4.31
N ARG A 8 -17.12 -19.78 -4.10
CA ARG A 8 -17.61 -20.56 -2.96
C ARG A 8 -16.84 -20.29 -1.66
N LEU A 9 -15.68 -19.63 -1.74
CA LEU A 9 -14.85 -19.31 -0.59
C LEU A 9 -15.56 -18.32 0.34
N THR A 10 -15.56 -18.61 1.62
CA THR A 10 -16.06 -17.72 2.68
C THR A 10 -15.17 -16.49 2.84
N SER A 11 -15.67 -15.45 3.53
CA SER A 11 -14.88 -14.25 3.83
C SER A 11 -13.60 -14.57 4.62
N ALA A 12 -13.67 -15.50 5.57
CA ALA A 12 -12.51 -15.93 6.36
C ALA A 12 -11.45 -16.65 5.52
N GLU A 13 -11.89 -17.54 4.60
CA GLU A 13 -11.00 -18.27 3.69
C GLU A 13 -10.34 -17.30 2.68
N ASN A 14 -11.09 -16.37 2.12
CA ASN A 14 -10.53 -15.30 1.27
C ASN A 14 -9.50 -14.45 2.04
N THR A 15 -9.75 -14.14 3.32
CA THR A 15 -8.79 -13.42 4.16
C THR A 15 -7.52 -14.25 4.39
N ALA A 16 -7.65 -15.54 4.67
CA ALA A 16 -6.49 -16.43 4.83
C ALA A 16 -5.64 -16.51 3.55
N ILE A 17 -6.26 -16.66 2.37
CA ILE A 17 -5.57 -16.60 1.08
C ILE A 17 -4.89 -15.23 0.89
N GLY A 18 -5.58 -14.15 1.21
CA GLY A 18 -5.03 -12.79 1.13
C GLY A 18 -3.79 -12.59 2.00
N LEU A 19 -3.82 -13.08 3.25
CA LEU A 19 -2.66 -13.04 4.16
C LEU A 19 -1.50 -13.87 3.65
N ALA A 20 -1.75 -15.10 3.19
CA ALA A 20 -0.72 -15.96 2.61
C ALA A 20 -0.09 -15.31 1.36
N THR A 21 -0.92 -14.77 0.47
CA THR A 21 -0.46 -14.05 -0.73
C THR A 21 0.36 -12.81 -0.36
N GLY A 22 -0.09 -12.04 0.64
CA GLY A 22 0.64 -10.87 1.15
C GLY A 22 2.00 -11.24 1.73
N ALA A 23 2.10 -12.37 2.43
CA ALA A 23 3.37 -12.88 2.94
C ALA A 23 4.32 -13.28 1.79
N ILE A 24 3.82 -13.93 0.75
CA ILE A 24 4.58 -14.26 -0.46
C ILE A 24 5.02 -12.98 -1.18
N ASP A 25 4.12 -12.00 -1.34
CA ASP A 25 4.44 -10.71 -1.95
C ASP A 25 5.59 -10.01 -1.22
N VAL A 26 5.47 -9.83 0.09
CA VAL A 26 6.55 -9.18 0.87
C VAL A 26 7.85 -9.97 0.76
N SER A 27 7.79 -11.31 0.82
CA SER A 27 8.99 -12.16 0.74
C SER A 27 9.70 -12.05 -0.62
N THR A 28 8.94 -11.93 -1.70
CA THR A 28 9.49 -11.86 -3.06
C THR A 28 9.85 -10.43 -3.49
N THR A 29 9.17 -9.41 -2.95
CA THR A 29 9.31 -8.02 -3.40
C THR A 29 9.92 -7.06 -2.38
N GLN A 30 10.38 -7.54 -1.22
CA GLN A 30 11.01 -6.68 -0.20
C GLN A 30 12.18 -5.87 -0.75
N TRP A 31 13.01 -6.46 -1.60
CA TRP A 31 14.13 -5.77 -2.25
C TRP A 31 13.66 -4.62 -3.15
N VAL A 32 12.52 -4.77 -3.85
CA VAL A 32 11.92 -3.71 -4.68
C VAL A 32 11.45 -2.57 -3.78
N LEU A 33 10.80 -2.90 -2.65
CA LEU A 33 10.35 -1.92 -1.66
C LEU A 33 11.54 -1.15 -1.07
N TYR A 34 12.65 -1.84 -0.76
CA TYR A 34 13.88 -1.19 -0.33
C TYR A 34 14.41 -0.23 -1.40
N CYS A 35 14.53 -0.67 -2.65
CA CYS A 35 15.01 0.15 -3.76
C CYS A 35 14.13 1.39 -3.98
N LYS A 36 12.79 1.24 -3.87
CA LYS A 36 11.85 2.35 -3.92
C LYS A 36 12.14 3.37 -2.81
N ASN A 37 12.20 2.92 -1.57
CA ASN A 37 12.41 3.80 -0.41
C ASN A 37 13.80 4.46 -0.43
N ALA A 38 14.84 3.74 -0.85
CA ALA A 38 16.19 4.29 -1.00
C ALA A 38 16.22 5.37 -2.10
N SER A 39 15.62 5.09 -3.27
CA SER A 39 15.52 6.06 -4.37
C SER A 39 14.78 7.34 -3.96
N GLN A 40 13.67 7.21 -3.22
CA GLN A 40 12.90 8.37 -2.71
C GLN A 40 13.74 9.26 -1.78
N GLN A 41 14.58 8.64 -0.95
CA GLN A 41 15.47 9.35 -0.01
C GLN A 41 16.80 9.81 -0.65
N GLY A 42 17.03 9.55 -1.93
CA GLY A 42 18.31 9.84 -2.59
C GLY A 42 19.48 9.01 -2.06
N LEU A 43 19.22 7.84 -1.48
CA LEU A 43 20.25 6.93 -0.98
C LEU A 43 20.81 6.05 -2.11
N PRO A 44 22.09 5.62 -2.03
CA PRO A 44 22.65 4.72 -3.02
C PRO A 44 21.97 3.37 -3.00
N LEU A 45 21.71 2.82 -4.17
CA LEU A 45 21.19 1.46 -4.32
C LEU A 45 22.32 0.45 -4.03
N THR A 46 21.92 -0.70 -3.52
CA THR A 46 22.83 -1.81 -3.20
C THR A 46 22.30 -3.12 -3.75
N MET A 47 23.19 -4.06 -4.02
CA MET A 47 22.84 -5.44 -4.39
C MET A 47 23.07 -6.43 -3.23
N ASN A 48 23.41 -5.94 -2.03
CA ASN A 48 23.64 -6.80 -0.87
C ASN A 48 22.29 -7.30 -0.31
N PRO A 49 21.99 -8.62 -0.35
CA PRO A 49 20.71 -9.17 0.10
C PRO A 49 20.40 -8.85 1.57
N ARG A 50 21.39 -8.80 2.44
CA ARG A 50 21.22 -8.47 3.87
C ARG A 50 20.71 -7.04 4.07
N ILE A 51 21.07 -6.13 3.18
CA ILE A 51 20.60 -4.74 3.21
C ILE A 51 19.24 -4.62 2.55
N LEU A 52 19.05 -5.29 1.41
CA LEU A 52 17.77 -5.27 0.66
C LEU A 52 16.59 -5.81 1.49
N TYR A 53 16.84 -6.74 2.40
CA TYR A 53 15.82 -7.33 3.27
C TYR A 53 15.73 -6.70 4.67
N ARG A 54 16.38 -5.56 4.91
CA ARG A 54 16.18 -4.79 6.14
C ARG A 54 14.72 -4.34 6.26
N GLY A 55 14.17 -4.45 7.46
CA GLY A 55 12.78 -4.08 7.73
C GLY A 55 11.75 -5.10 7.25
N TYR A 56 12.17 -6.29 6.78
CA TYR A 56 11.28 -7.34 6.28
C TYR A 56 10.16 -7.70 7.26
N THR A 57 10.51 -7.97 8.52
CA THR A 57 9.53 -8.34 9.55
C THR A 57 8.48 -7.24 9.75
N MET A 58 8.90 -5.97 9.77
CA MET A 58 7.98 -4.86 9.91
C MET A 58 7.13 -4.66 8.64
N SER A 59 7.70 -4.89 7.44
CA SER A 59 6.93 -4.91 6.18
C SER A 59 5.83 -5.95 6.21
N LEU A 60 6.15 -7.16 6.67
CA LEU A 60 5.19 -8.27 6.79
C LEU A 60 4.09 -7.94 7.80
N THR A 61 4.46 -7.44 9.00
CA THR A 61 3.50 -7.00 10.01
C THR A 61 2.57 -5.92 9.46
N ASN A 62 3.13 -4.90 8.81
CA ASN A 62 2.34 -3.82 8.22
C ASN A 62 1.38 -4.33 7.14
N MET A 63 1.81 -5.28 6.30
CA MET A 63 0.96 -5.88 5.28
C MET A 63 -0.20 -6.67 5.91
N CYS A 64 0.06 -7.46 6.95
CA CYS A 64 -0.98 -8.21 7.66
C CYS A 64 -2.00 -7.28 8.32
N VAL A 65 -1.52 -6.22 9.00
CA VAL A 65 -2.38 -5.23 9.65
C VAL A 65 -3.22 -4.47 8.62
N LEU A 66 -2.61 -4.01 7.54
CA LEU A 66 -3.31 -3.29 6.47
C LEU A 66 -4.39 -4.17 5.83
N SER A 67 -4.05 -5.41 5.47
CA SER A 67 -5.00 -6.37 4.86
C SER A 67 -6.16 -6.69 5.79
N GLY A 68 -5.91 -6.79 7.11
CA GLY A 68 -6.95 -7.07 8.10
C GLY A 68 -7.85 -5.88 8.43
N LEU A 69 -7.35 -4.65 8.31
CA LEU A 69 -8.06 -3.44 8.75
C LEU A 69 -8.75 -2.66 7.62
N GLN A 70 -8.26 -2.75 6.38
CA GLN A 70 -8.73 -1.91 5.29
C GLN A 70 -10.23 -2.07 5.03
N PHE A 71 -10.74 -3.29 4.96
CA PHE A 71 -12.17 -3.54 4.74
C PHE A 71 -13.03 -3.14 5.94
N PRO A 72 -12.74 -3.54 7.20
CA PRO A 72 -13.47 -3.07 8.36
C PRO A 72 -13.52 -1.54 8.50
N LEU A 73 -12.41 -0.86 8.28
CA LEU A 73 -12.35 0.60 8.37
C LEU A 73 -13.16 1.28 7.25
N THR A 74 -13.16 0.72 6.04
CA THR A 74 -14.03 1.21 4.96
C THR A 74 -15.49 0.96 5.30
N ALA A 75 -15.84 -0.19 5.90
CA ALA A 75 -17.21 -0.47 6.34
C ALA A 75 -17.69 0.49 7.43
N ILE A 76 -16.81 0.84 8.40
CA ILE A 76 -17.12 1.88 9.42
C ILE A 76 -17.36 3.23 8.73
N ALA A 77 -16.50 3.63 7.80
CA ALA A 77 -16.66 4.87 7.04
C ALA A 77 -17.99 4.87 6.24
N THR A 78 -18.34 3.75 5.61
CA THR A 78 -19.63 3.57 4.94
C THR A 78 -20.81 3.76 5.89
N GLY A 79 -20.72 3.20 7.11
CA GLY A 79 -21.74 3.37 8.15
C GLY A 79 -21.97 4.84 8.54
N ILE A 80 -20.93 5.66 8.52
CA ILE A 80 -21.01 7.11 8.79
C ILE A 80 -21.85 7.80 7.68
N PHE A 81 -21.60 7.50 6.41
CA PHE A 81 -22.33 8.09 5.28
C PHE A 81 -23.77 7.61 5.19
N THR A 82 -24.05 6.37 5.56
CA THR A 82 -25.39 5.82 5.51
C THR A 82 -26.24 6.14 6.74
N GLY A 83 -25.62 6.70 7.80
CA GLY A 83 -26.28 6.88 9.10
C GLY A 83 -26.72 5.54 9.72
N GLY A 84 -26.00 4.45 9.45
CA GLY A 84 -26.31 3.09 9.90
C GLY A 84 -27.48 2.41 9.15
N LYS A 85 -28.06 3.05 8.12
CA LYS A 85 -29.15 2.48 7.32
C LYS A 85 -28.58 1.61 6.20
N GLN A 86 -29.25 0.49 5.92
CA GLN A 86 -28.93 -0.34 4.75
C GLN A 86 -29.51 0.30 3.48
N ARG A 87 -28.75 1.19 2.85
CA ARG A 87 -29.06 1.77 1.54
C ARG A 87 -27.83 1.69 0.63
N LYS A 88 -28.07 1.71 -0.67
CA LYS A 88 -26.96 1.87 -1.63
C LYS A 88 -26.37 3.27 -1.47
N LEU A 89 -25.05 3.35 -1.47
CA LEU A 89 -24.31 4.59 -1.54
C LEU A 89 -24.42 5.16 -2.96
N SER A 90 -24.35 6.47 -3.07
CA SER A 90 -24.02 7.12 -4.34
C SER A 90 -22.53 6.94 -4.67
N ASP A 91 -22.15 7.10 -5.93
CA ASP A 91 -20.75 6.95 -6.36
C ASP A 91 -19.80 7.87 -5.57
N SER A 92 -20.23 9.08 -5.24
CA SER A 92 -19.48 10.03 -4.43
C SER A 92 -19.34 9.61 -2.96
N GLU A 93 -20.39 9.03 -2.37
CA GLU A 93 -20.35 8.49 -1.01
C GLU A 93 -19.48 7.23 -0.93
N GLU A 94 -19.50 6.38 -1.95
CA GLU A 94 -18.66 5.20 -2.05
C GLU A 94 -17.19 5.61 -2.14
N LEU A 95 -16.88 6.58 -2.99
CA LEU A 95 -15.52 7.13 -3.11
C LEU A 95 -15.08 7.82 -1.81
N GLY A 96 -15.95 8.59 -1.17
CA GLY A 96 -15.70 9.25 0.11
C GLY A 96 -15.45 8.26 1.24
N SER A 97 -16.27 7.19 1.33
CA SER A 97 -16.09 6.16 2.34
C SER A 97 -14.78 5.38 2.15
N ALA A 98 -14.42 5.08 0.90
CA ALA A 98 -13.15 4.45 0.56
C ALA A 98 -11.96 5.36 0.92
N PHE A 99 -12.05 6.66 0.64
CA PHE A 99 -11.02 7.63 1.02
C PHE A 99 -10.83 7.69 2.54
N ILE A 100 -11.92 7.81 3.32
CA ILE A 100 -11.86 7.85 4.79
C ILE A 100 -11.32 6.53 5.34
N GLY A 101 -11.77 5.38 4.84
CA GLY A 101 -11.25 4.07 5.21
C GLY A 101 -9.73 3.97 4.97
N GLY A 102 -9.26 4.48 3.84
CA GLY A 102 -7.84 4.58 3.54
C GLY A 102 -7.08 5.51 4.49
N VAL A 103 -7.62 6.68 4.81
CA VAL A 103 -7.03 7.62 5.78
C VAL A 103 -6.88 6.96 7.16
N LEU A 104 -7.90 6.27 7.64
CA LEU A 104 -7.87 5.55 8.91
C LEU A 104 -6.84 4.42 8.90
N SER A 105 -6.75 3.67 7.80
CA SER A 105 -5.70 2.65 7.60
C SER A 105 -4.31 3.28 7.64
N GLY A 106 -4.12 4.41 6.97
CA GLY A 106 -2.86 5.16 6.97
C GLY A 106 -2.45 5.63 8.35
N PHE A 107 -3.42 6.05 9.18
CA PHE A 107 -3.16 6.45 10.57
C PHE A 107 -2.57 5.30 11.41
N ILE A 108 -3.12 4.09 11.26
CA ILE A 108 -2.64 2.91 12.00
C ILE A 108 -1.31 2.40 11.45
N CYS A 109 -1.14 2.41 10.13
CA CYS A 109 0.05 1.87 9.47
C CYS A 109 1.27 2.83 9.49
N ALA A 110 1.07 4.15 9.64
CA ALA A 110 2.15 5.12 9.58
C ALA A 110 3.30 4.88 10.57
N PRO A 111 3.08 4.53 11.86
CA PRO A 111 4.16 4.19 12.77
C PRO A 111 4.97 2.96 12.34
N MET A 112 4.30 1.94 11.79
CA MET A 112 4.96 0.73 11.30
C MET A 112 5.81 1.03 10.06
N GLU A 113 5.30 1.86 9.15
CA GLU A 113 6.06 2.34 7.99
C GLU A 113 7.30 3.14 8.41
N LEU A 114 7.16 4.01 9.41
CA LEU A 114 8.28 4.76 9.98
C LEU A 114 9.36 3.83 10.51
N VAL A 115 8.98 2.85 11.33
CA VAL A 115 9.93 1.86 11.88
C VAL A 115 10.61 1.10 10.74
N MET A 116 9.86 0.63 9.75
CA MET A 116 10.39 -0.07 8.57
C MET A 116 11.43 0.79 7.82
N ILE A 117 11.11 2.05 7.52
CA ILE A 117 12.02 2.96 6.80
C ILE A 117 13.29 3.23 7.61
N GLN A 118 13.18 3.40 8.92
CA GLN A 118 14.34 3.56 9.80
C GLN A 118 15.21 2.29 9.85
N GLN A 119 14.61 1.10 9.87
CA GLN A 119 15.33 -0.17 9.76
C GLN A 119 16.07 -0.29 8.42
N GLN A 120 15.41 0.07 7.32
CA GLN A 120 16.01 0.06 5.99
C GLN A 120 17.23 1.00 5.91
N ARG A 121 17.10 2.19 6.50
CA ARG A 121 18.14 3.22 6.47
C ARG A 121 19.35 2.88 7.36
N TYR A 122 19.09 2.45 8.60
CA TYR A 122 20.15 2.31 9.62
C TYR A 122 20.49 0.85 9.96
N GLY A 123 19.70 -0.12 9.53
CA GLY A 123 19.91 -1.54 9.84
C GLY A 123 19.66 -1.90 11.30
N THR A 124 18.88 -1.11 12.02
CA THR A 124 18.51 -1.35 13.43
C THR A 124 17.50 -2.49 13.53
N SER A 125 17.46 -3.17 14.69
CA SER A 125 16.55 -4.29 14.93
C SER A 125 15.10 -3.81 15.09
N LEU A 126 14.12 -4.73 15.00
CA LEU A 126 12.70 -4.45 15.17
C LEU A 126 12.40 -3.77 16.52
N PHE A 127 13.00 -4.28 17.59
CA PHE A 127 12.73 -3.80 18.96
C PHE A 127 13.54 -2.55 19.32
N SER A 128 14.75 -2.39 18.79
CA SER A 128 15.58 -1.22 19.08
C SER A 128 15.19 0.04 18.29
N THR A 129 14.54 -0.14 17.13
CA THR A 129 14.20 1.00 16.26
C THR A 129 13.20 1.97 16.90
N PRO A 130 12.06 1.52 17.51
CA PRO A 130 11.15 2.43 18.19
C PRO A 130 11.82 3.20 19.35
N SER A 131 12.61 2.50 20.17
CA SER A 131 13.35 3.13 21.29
C SER A 131 14.34 4.17 20.79
N LYS A 132 15.04 3.90 19.67
CA LYS A 132 15.94 4.87 19.04
C LYS A 132 15.17 6.09 18.52
N ILE A 133 14.03 5.91 17.84
CA ILE A 133 13.20 7.02 17.34
C ILE A 133 12.74 7.90 18.50
N ILE A 134 12.29 7.28 19.61
CA ILE A 134 11.84 7.99 20.80
C ILE A 134 13.00 8.76 21.45
N GLY A 135 14.19 8.14 21.53
CA GLY A 135 15.38 8.80 22.07
C GLY A 135 15.87 9.97 21.21
N ASP A 136 15.85 9.81 19.87
CA ASP A 136 16.36 10.82 18.93
C ASP A 136 15.38 12.01 18.72
N ALA A 137 14.06 11.78 18.78
CA ALA A 137 13.06 12.76 18.36
C ALA A 137 11.76 12.78 19.20
N GLY A 138 11.72 12.02 20.28
CA GLY A 138 10.56 11.92 21.17
C GLY A 138 9.45 11.01 20.65
N ILE A 139 8.53 10.64 21.54
CA ILE A 139 7.40 9.74 21.23
C ILE A 139 6.46 10.32 20.17
N GLY A 140 6.31 11.64 20.13
CA GLY A 140 5.50 12.32 19.10
C GLY A 140 6.01 12.08 17.67
N ALA A 141 7.30 11.87 17.50
CA ALA A 141 7.87 11.56 16.19
C ALA A 141 7.48 10.17 15.70
N LEU A 142 7.38 9.18 16.61
CA LEU A 142 6.98 7.82 16.26
C LEU A 142 5.59 7.76 15.63
N PHE A 143 4.66 8.57 16.09
CA PHE A 143 3.28 8.60 15.62
C PHE A 143 3.00 9.70 14.60
N GLY A 144 3.69 10.83 14.69
CA GLY A 144 3.40 12.02 13.89
C GLY A 144 4.26 12.18 12.62
N ARG A 145 5.46 11.56 12.59
CA ARG A 145 6.39 11.80 11.50
C ARG A 145 5.93 11.17 10.18
N GLY A 146 5.59 12.01 9.20
CA GLY A 146 5.05 11.58 7.91
C GLY A 146 3.58 11.13 7.96
N LEU A 147 2.89 11.24 9.10
CA LEU A 147 1.52 10.75 9.31
C LEU A 147 0.54 11.31 8.28
N ALA A 148 0.46 12.64 8.14
CA ALA A 148 -0.50 13.28 7.24
C ALA A 148 -0.31 12.83 5.77
N MET A 149 0.94 12.67 5.35
CA MET A 149 1.26 12.16 4.00
C MET A 149 0.95 10.65 3.86
N SER A 150 1.15 9.84 4.91
CA SER A 150 0.70 8.44 4.93
C SER A 150 -0.81 8.34 4.78
N CYS A 151 -1.56 9.09 5.58
CA CYS A 151 -3.02 9.13 5.54
C CYS A 151 -3.55 9.59 4.18
N GLY A 152 -3.02 10.69 3.65
CA GLY A 152 -3.41 11.19 2.33
C GLY A 152 -3.10 10.20 1.22
N ARG A 153 -1.93 9.57 1.25
CA ARG A 153 -1.52 8.54 0.29
C ARG A 153 -2.47 7.33 0.30
N GLU A 154 -2.78 6.81 1.49
CA GLU A 154 -3.68 5.66 1.62
C GLU A 154 -5.11 6.03 1.23
N GLY A 155 -5.59 7.22 1.60
CA GLY A 155 -6.92 7.70 1.20
C GLY A 155 -7.05 7.77 -0.32
N VAL A 156 -6.12 8.44 -1.00
CA VAL A 156 -6.11 8.54 -2.47
C VAL A 156 -5.98 7.17 -3.12
N PHE A 157 -5.12 6.30 -2.56
CA PHE A 157 -4.90 4.97 -3.10
C PHE A 157 -6.14 4.08 -2.99
N THR A 158 -6.77 4.03 -1.82
CA THR A 158 -7.97 3.21 -1.57
C THR A 158 -9.15 3.71 -2.39
N ALA A 159 -9.41 5.02 -2.40
CA ALA A 159 -10.46 5.63 -3.20
C ALA A 159 -10.27 5.34 -4.70
N GLY A 160 -9.04 5.50 -5.20
CA GLY A 160 -8.76 5.26 -6.60
C GLY A 160 -8.87 3.77 -7.00
N MET A 161 -8.43 2.86 -6.13
CA MET A 161 -8.56 1.42 -6.40
C MET A 161 -10.01 0.95 -6.42
N LEU A 162 -10.85 1.44 -5.51
CA LEU A 162 -12.28 1.08 -5.45
C LEU A 162 -13.14 1.85 -6.47
N GLY A 163 -12.71 3.02 -6.91
CA GLY A 163 -13.44 3.83 -7.91
C GLY A 163 -12.93 3.61 -9.34
N LEU A 164 -11.64 3.90 -9.58
CA LEU A 164 -11.09 3.93 -10.94
C LEU A 164 -10.92 2.54 -11.55
N GLY A 165 -10.49 1.55 -10.75
CA GLY A 165 -10.29 0.18 -11.23
C GLY A 165 -11.57 -0.44 -11.83
N PRO A 166 -12.68 -0.47 -11.08
CA PRO A 166 -13.96 -0.94 -11.59
C PRO A 166 -14.48 -0.14 -12.81
N THR A 167 -14.27 1.18 -12.82
CA THR A 167 -14.66 2.02 -13.96
C THR A 167 -13.92 1.65 -15.24
N LEU A 168 -12.59 1.52 -15.17
CA LEU A 168 -11.77 1.10 -16.31
C LEU A 168 -12.12 -0.31 -16.78
N ARG A 169 -12.40 -1.21 -15.85
CA ARG A 169 -12.87 -2.56 -16.17
C ARG A 169 -14.19 -2.50 -16.95
N ARG A 170 -15.17 -1.74 -16.46
CA ARG A 170 -16.46 -1.58 -17.15
C ARG A 170 -16.30 -1.01 -18.56
N GLN A 171 -15.49 0.06 -18.69
CA GLN A 171 -15.20 0.64 -20.00
C GLN A 171 -14.55 -0.36 -20.97
N ALA A 172 -13.65 -1.21 -20.47
CA ALA A 172 -13.05 -2.26 -21.28
C ALA A 172 -14.08 -3.35 -21.69
N GLU A 173 -15.00 -3.73 -20.78
CA GLU A 173 -16.09 -4.65 -21.08
C GLU A 173 -17.03 -4.05 -22.15
N GLU A 174 -17.40 -2.77 -22.06
CA GLU A 174 -18.20 -2.03 -23.03
C GLU A 174 -17.50 -1.90 -24.39
N ALA A 175 -16.16 -1.80 -24.40
CA ALA A 175 -15.35 -1.79 -25.61
C ALA A 175 -15.17 -3.19 -26.28
N GLY A 176 -15.81 -4.24 -25.72
CA GLY A 176 -15.80 -5.59 -26.29
C GLY A 176 -14.66 -6.49 -25.85
N TYR A 177 -13.85 -6.08 -24.88
CA TYR A 177 -12.82 -6.96 -24.31
C TYR A 177 -13.44 -8.09 -23.48
N SER A 178 -12.78 -9.24 -23.46
CA SER A 178 -13.23 -10.35 -22.61
C SER A 178 -13.15 -9.97 -21.11
N LYS A 179 -13.99 -10.58 -20.27
CA LYS A 179 -14.02 -10.31 -18.82
C LYS A 179 -12.63 -10.39 -18.15
N PRO A 180 -11.75 -11.38 -18.45
CA PRO A 180 -10.39 -11.42 -17.90
C PRO A 180 -9.51 -10.26 -18.37
N GLN A 181 -9.61 -9.88 -19.66
CA GLN A 181 -8.85 -8.74 -20.19
C GLN A 181 -9.30 -7.42 -19.58
N ALA A 182 -10.63 -7.22 -19.45
CA ALA A 182 -11.20 -6.05 -18.80
C ALA A 182 -10.83 -5.96 -17.31
N ALA A 183 -10.85 -7.09 -16.58
CA ALA A 183 -10.40 -7.13 -15.20
C ALA A 183 -8.91 -6.77 -15.06
N MET A 184 -8.08 -7.26 -15.96
CA MET A 184 -6.65 -6.91 -16.01
C MET A 184 -6.43 -5.43 -16.36
N ALA A 185 -7.16 -4.89 -17.35
CA ALA A 185 -7.09 -3.48 -17.70
C ALA A 185 -7.49 -2.58 -16.51
N GLY A 186 -8.55 -2.94 -15.77
CA GLY A 186 -8.97 -2.24 -14.58
C GLY A 186 -7.93 -2.29 -13.46
N ALA A 187 -7.38 -3.47 -13.18
CA ALA A 187 -6.39 -3.66 -12.12
C ALA A 187 -5.06 -2.96 -12.43
N LEU A 188 -4.51 -3.18 -13.64
CA LEU A 188 -3.22 -2.58 -14.04
C LEU A 188 -3.36 -1.09 -14.33
N GLY A 189 -4.35 -0.70 -15.14
CA GLY A 189 -4.55 0.71 -15.50
C GLY A 189 -4.92 1.55 -14.29
N GLY A 190 -5.94 1.13 -13.53
CA GLY A 190 -6.36 1.79 -12.29
C GLY A 190 -5.21 1.87 -11.30
N GLY A 191 -4.53 0.76 -11.05
CA GLY A 191 -3.43 0.68 -10.13
C GLY A 191 -2.26 1.60 -10.47
N VAL A 192 -1.81 1.59 -11.72
CA VAL A 192 -0.70 2.46 -12.18
C VAL A 192 -1.06 3.95 -12.07
N ILE A 193 -2.28 4.32 -12.49
CA ILE A 193 -2.74 5.71 -12.41
C ILE A 193 -2.80 6.17 -10.95
N VAL A 194 -3.42 5.38 -10.07
CA VAL A 194 -3.58 5.72 -8.66
C VAL A 194 -2.23 5.73 -7.93
N ALA A 195 -1.35 4.77 -8.24
CA ALA A 195 0.01 4.78 -7.71
C ALA A 195 0.76 6.05 -8.12
N SER A 196 0.59 6.51 -9.37
CA SER A 196 1.23 7.73 -9.87
C SER A 196 0.68 8.98 -9.20
N LEU A 197 -0.65 9.09 -9.05
CA LEU A 197 -1.30 10.22 -8.37
C LEU A 197 -0.91 10.33 -6.90
N SER A 198 -0.79 9.20 -6.19
CA SER A 198 -0.40 9.18 -4.78
C SER A 198 1.11 9.19 -4.54
N HIS A 199 1.94 9.11 -5.61
CA HIS A 199 3.40 8.99 -5.47
C HIS A 199 4.08 10.21 -4.87
N PRO A 200 3.70 11.46 -5.20
CA PRO A 200 4.29 12.65 -4.56
C PRO A 200 4.13 12.64 -3.04
N MET A 201 2.97 12.22 -2.53
CA MET A 201 2.73 12.08 -1.10
C MET A 201 3.62 10.99 -0.50
N ASP A 202 3.77 9.86 -1.19
CA ASP A 202 4.64 8.75 -0.77
C ASP A 202 6.10 9.19 -0.70
N THR A 203 6.58 9.99 -1.64
CA THR A 203 7.95 10.51 -1.64
C THR A 203 8.18 11.47 -0.47
N ILE A 204 7.31 12.45 -0.26
CA ILE A 204 7.40 13.38 0.87
C ILE A 204 7.39 12.60 2.20
N LYS A 205 6.44 11.67 2.36
CA LYS A 205 6.33 10.80 3.54
C LYS A 205 7.65 10.06 3.79
N THR A 206 8.17 9.37 2.78
CA THR A 206 9.37 8.55 2.91
C THR A 206 10.61 9.38 3.27
N CYS A 207 10.76 10.57 2.69
CA CYS A 207 11.81 11.52 3.06
C CYS A 207 11.66 11.98 4.51
N GLN A 208 10.46 12.33 4.95
CA GLN A 208 10.19 12.71 6.32
C GLN A 208 10.46 11.57 7.30
N GLN A 209 10.02 10.35 7.00
CA GLN A 209 10.22 9.17 7.83
C GLN A 209 11.69 8.70 7.84
N GLY A 210 12.45 8.99 6.79
CA GLY A 210 13.90 8.77 6.76
C GLY A 210 14.68 9.78 7.60
N ASP A 211 14.17 11.00 7.76
CA ASP A 211 14.77 12.10 8.52
C ASP A 211 13.93 12.42 9.78
N VAL A 212 13.94 11.51 10.75
CA VAL A 212 13.15 11.63 11.99
C VAL A 212 13.54 12.88 12.79
N THR A 213 14.83 13.22 12.81
CA THR A 213 15.37 14.38 13.53
C THR A 213 15.12 15.74 12.86
N GLN A 214 14.43 15.76 11.72
CA GLN A 214 14.01 16.97 11.00
C GLN A 214 15.15 17.89 10.54
N LYS A 215 16.32 17.33 10.26
CA LYS A 215 17.49 18.11 9.82
C LYS A 215 17.29 18.67 8.41
N THR A 216 16.76 17.85 7.49
CA THR A 216 16.59 18.17 6.06
C THR A 216 15.13 18.39 5.70
N TYR A 217 14.23 17.51 6.16
CA TYR A 217 12.81 17.52 5.80
C TYR A 217 11.94 17.82 7.02
N ARG A 218 11.78 19.10 7.39
CA ARG A 218 11.08 19.51 8.62
C ARG A 218 9.56 19.22 8.58
N GLY A 219 8.81 20.07 7.94
CA GLY A 219 7.35 19.90 7.71
C GLY A 219 7.04 19.51 6.26
N ILE A 220 5.77 19.34 5.91
CA ILE A 220 5.32 18.95 4.57
C ILE A 220 5.76 19.96 3.51
N VAL A 221 5.46 21.24 3.75
CA VAL A 221 5.78 22.33 2.82
C VAL A 221 7.29 22.46 2.65
N HIS A 222 8.04 22.43 3.76
CA HIS A 222 9.50 22.49 3.71
C HIS A 222 10.11 21.28 2.96
N ALA A 223 9.58 20.07 3.20
CA ALA A 223 10.03 18.88 2.50
C ALA A 223 9.74 18.98 0.98
N ALA A 224 8.56 19.46 0.60
CA ALA A 224 8.23 19.68 -0.81
C ALA A 224 9.15 20.72 -1.46
N GLN A 225 9.41 21.85 -0.79
CA GLN A 225 10.33 22.88 -1.27
C GLN A 225 11.78 22.37 -1.39
N THR A 226 12.22 21.56 -0.43
CA THR A 226 13.56 20.95 -0.44
C THR A 226 13.69 20.00 -1.64
N LEU A 227 12.73 19.12 -1.87
CA LEU A 227 12.69 18.21 -3.01
C LEU A 227 12.70 18.99 -4.36
N LEU A 228 11.91 20.07 -4.45
CA LEU A 228 11.91 20.93 -5.64
C LEU A 228 13.28 21.57 -5.89
N LYS A 229 13.96 22.03 -4.84
CA LYS A 229 15.31 22.62 -4.95
C LYS A 229 16.37 21.57 -5.33
N GLU A 230 16.25 20.34 -4.85
CA GLU A 230 17.22 19.26 -5.11
C GLU A 230 17.20 18.78 -6.58
N SER A 231 16.05 18.59 -7.17
CA SER A 231 15.93 17.96 -8.51
C SER A 231 14.68 18.38 -9.28
N GLY A 232 14.06 19.51 -8.91
CA GLY A 232 12.85 19.99 -9.55
C GLY A 232 11.65 19.04 -9.34
N PRO A 233 10.60 19.15 -10.19
CA PRO A 233 9.39 18.32 -10.08
C PRO A 233 9.65 16.81 -10.16
N ARG A 234 10.73 16.40 -10.82
CA ARG A 234 11.11 14.98 -10.94
C ARG A 234 11.46 14.35 -9.58
N ALA A 235 11.85 15.15 -8.58
CA ALA A 235 12.13 14.67 -7.24
C ALA A 235 10.95 13.94 -6.60
N PHE A 236 9.72 14.39 -6.86
CA PHE A 236 8.50 13.75 -6.34
C PHE A 236 8.23 12.37 -6.93
N PHE A 237 8.84 12.04 -8.06
CA PHE A 237 8.68 10.76 -8.76
C PHE A 237 9.91 9.84 -8.63
N ARG A 238 10.85 10.16 -7.72
CA ARG A 238 11.95 9.25 -7.38
C ARG A 238 11.39 7.90 -6.89
N GLY A 239 11.87 6.82 -7.47
CA GLY A 239 11.40 5.47 -7.12
C GLY A 239 10.04 5.06 -7.72
N TRP A 240 9.44 5.89 -8.58
CA TRP A 240 8.15 5.58 -9.23
C TRP A 240 8.17 4.26 -10.01
N ALA A 241 9.22 4.00 -10.77
CA ALA A 241 9.36 2.77 -11.55
C ALA A 241 9.37 1.52 -10.65
N TRP A 242 10.07 1.57 -9.51
CA TRP A 242 10.07 0.49 -8.53
C TRP A 242 8.66 0.23 -7.95
N ARG A 243 7.94 1.30 -7.60
CA ARG A 243 6.58 1.20 -7.06
C ARG A 243 5.63 0.61 -8.10
N THR A 244 5.64 1.14 -9.31
CA THR A 244 4.76 0.72 -10.40
C THR A 244 5.07 -0.72 -10.84
N GLY A 245 6.34 -1.06 -11.01
CA GLY A 245 6.76 -2.42 -11.34
C GLY A 245 6.33 -3.44 -10.28
N ARG A 246 6.51 -3.09 -8.98
CA ARG A 246 6.01 -3.94 -7.89
C ARG A 246 4.50 -4.11 -7.95
N MET A 247 3.75 -3.05 -8.22
CA MET A 247 2.30 -3.10 -8.29
C MET A 247 1.79 -3.99 -9.43
N VAL A 248 2.40 -3.87 -10.61
CA VAL A 248 2.12 -4.76 -11.74
C VAL A 248 2.39 -6.22 -11.35
N PHE A 249 3.55 -6.48 -10.75
CA PHE A 249 3.89 -7.83 -10.28
C PHE A 249 2.87 -8.36 -9.25
N GLN A 250 2.45 -7.51 -8.30
CA GLN A 250 1.45 -7.87 -7.29
C GLN A 250 0.12 -8.28 -7.92
N CYS A 251 -0.37 -7.59 -8.96
CA CYS A 251 -1.62 -7.94 -9.63
C CYS A 251 -1.55 -9.38 -10.17
N PHE A 252 -0.45 -9.76 -10.83
CA PHE A 252 -0.26 -11.12 -11.31
C PHE A 252 -0.08 -12.14 -10.18
N LEU A 253 0.69 -11.78 -9.16
CA LEU A 253 0.92 -12.64 -8.01
C LEU A 253 -0.38 -12.96 -7.27
N PHE A 254 -1.22 -11.95 -7.02
CA PHE A 254 -2.49 -12.15 -6.32
C PHE A 254 -3.45 -13.04 -7.12
N ASP A 255 -3.53 -12.86 -8.44
CA ASP A 255 -4.34 -13.73 -9.29
C ASP A 255 -3.80 -15.16 -9.30
N ALA A 256 -2.49 -15.35 -9.48
CA ALA A 256 -1.86 -16.65 -9.45
C ALA A 256 -2.03 -17.36 -8.10
N CYS A 257 -1.76 -16.65 -6.99
CA CYS A 257 -1.93 -17.22 -5.66
C CYS A 257 -3.38 -17.59 -5.38
N LYS A 258 -4.35 -16.76 -5.73
CA LYS A 258 -5.75 -17.08 -5.56
C LYS A 258 -6.16 -18.33 -6.31
N ASN A 259 -5.71 -18.49 -7.54
CA ASN A 259 -6.02 -19.65 -8.35
C ASN A 259 -5.34 -20.95 -7.86
N HIS A 260 -4.09 -20.85 -7.40
CA HIS A 260 -3.30 -22.04 -7.01
C HIS A 260 -3.39 -22.40 -5.53
N LEU A 261 -3.44 -21.40 -4.61
CA LEU A 261 -3.49 -21.68 -3.17
C LEU A 261 -4.87 -22.07 -2.69
N SER A 262 -5.95 -21.54 -3.31
CA SER A 262 -7.31 -21.85 -2.85
C SER A 262 -7.63 -23.35 -2.92
N PRO A 263 -7.33 -24.09 -3.99
CA PRO A 263 -7.56 -25.53 -4.03
C PRO A 263 -6.69 -26.32 -3.04
N VAL A 264 -5.50 -25.81 -2.73
CA VAL A 264 -4.57 -26.46 -1.78
C VAL A 264 -5.03 -26.28 -0.33
N PHE A 265 -5.43 -25.06 0.04
CA PHE A 265 -5.82 -24.75 1.42
C PHE A 265 -7.26 -25.18 1.73
N PHE A 266 -8.16 -25.13 0.74
CA PHE A 266 -9.59 -25.40 0.88
C PHE A 266 -10.10 -26.40 -0.16
N PRO A 267 -9.54 -27.64 -0.19
CA PRO A 267 -9.84 -28.62 -1.23
C PRO A 267 -11.32 -29.03 -1.28
N HIS A 268 -12.05 -28.86 -0.18
CA HIS A 268 -13.47 -29.21 -0.08
C HIS A 268 -14.38 -28.38 -1.00
N HIS A 269 -13.97 -27.16 -1.39
CA HIS A 269 -14.70 -26.35 -2.38
C HIS A 269 -14.41 -26.75 -3.84
N PHE A 270 -13.34 -27.53 -4.07
CA PHE A 270 -12.80 -27.85 -5.39
C PHE A 270 -12.91 -29.35 -5.73
N ARG A 271 -13.36 -30.19 -4.80
CA ARG A 271 -13.73 -31.58 -5.06
C ARG A 271 -15.13 -31.57 -5.68
N ASP A 272 -15.26 -32.25 -6.84
CA ASP A 272 -16.55 -32.52 -7.49
C ASP A 272 -17.30 -33.58 -6.73
#